data_0c2959105f96f5d9869ce5e23dc90752
#
_entry.id   0c2959105f96f5d9869ce5e23dc90752
#
_cell.length_a   1.000
_cell.length_b   1.000
_cell.length_c   1.000
_cell.angle_alpha   90.00
_cell.angle_beta   90.00
_cell.angle_gamma   90.00
#
_symmetry.space_group_name_H-M   'P 1'
#
loop_
_entity.id
_entity.type
_entity.pdbx_description
1 polymer ?
#
loop_
_entity_poly.entity_id
_entity_poly.type
_entity_poly.pdbx_seq_one_letter_code
_entity_poly.pdbx_strand_id
1 'polypeptide(L)'
;MAEPMLVADNGAPPVPSAPAVATPAKPAAAPAAGNPQPYALGDQQVRYGNAIVFRSLIPSPLLEQLTDNEYRQTVQDAAQRKRLLPPNNARVKRLRTIVMRLAPYAVKWSERVKGWNWEIEVLRSRSIRAFCLPGGKVLVDSGLLERLRLTDDELGVLFAHEIAHALREHARSSLGEQQAASLGTGATPLPPLFGLSEPLPAPLGVVERFASVRYDPTDETEADVIGGDIAARAGFDPRAAITLWDKLAVATRADKDNGFIHAHPYDTRRRNDLRKRLADLMPLYRKALVKNADARANAAGANAAAGAKQRGAAAANR
;
A
#
# COMPACT_ATOMS: atom_id res chain seq x y z
N MET A 1 20.30 57.59 -64.28
CA MET A 1 18.88 57.62 -64.70
C MET A 1 18.41 56.17 -64.69
N ALA A 2 17.66 55.75 -63.74
CA ALA A 2 16.95 54.48 -63.70
C ALA A 2 15.66 54.69 -62.89
N GLU A 3 14.53 54.54 -63.60
CA GLU A 3 13.18 54.63 -63.01
C GLU A 3 12.88 53.46 -62.06
N PRO A 4 12.05 53.67 -61.08
CA PRO A 4 11.58 52.59 -60.25
C PRO A 4 10.36 51.86 -60.80
N MET A 5 10.42 50.55 -60.91
CA MET A 5 9.31 49.67 -61.23
C MET A 5 8.25 49.63 -60.15
N LEU A 6 7.00 49.85 -60.50
CA LEU A 6 5.79 49.66 -59.72
C LEU A 6 5.63 48.14 -59.38
N VAL A 7 5.52 47.82 -58.11
CA VAL A 7 5.10 46.51 -57.67
C VAL A 7 3.58 46.49 -57.44
N ALA A 8 2.91 45.57 -58.15
CA ALA A 8 1.46 45.40 -58.10
C ALA A 8 1.03 44.80 -56.73
N ASP A 9 0.03 45.45 -56.17
CA ASP A 9 -0.69 45.03 -54.97
C ASP A 9 -1.60 43.82 -55.31
N ASN A 10 -1.24 42.63 -54.84
CA ASN A 10 -2.09 41.44 -54.91
C ASN A 10 -2.96 41.34 -53.63
N GLY A 11 -4.18 41.87 -53.73
CA GLY A 11 -5.21 41.76 -52.73
C GLY A 11 -5.52 40.31 -52.38
N ALA A 12 -5.33 39.96 -51.10
CA ALA A 12 -5.76 38.68 -50.54
C ALA A 12 -7.28 38.59 -50.41
N PRO A 13 -7.90 37.41 -50.62
CA PRO A 13 -9.35 37.26 -50.51
C PRO A 13 -9.81 37.34 -49.02
N PRO A 14 -11.07 37.76 -48.76
CA PRO A 14 -11.57 37.92 -47.42
C PRO A 14 -11.71 36.59 -46.69
N VAL A 15 -11.23 36.54 -45.44
CA VAL A 15 -11.33 35.40 -44.53
C VAL A 15 -12.80 35.28 -44.09
N PRO A 16 -13.44 34.10 -44.13
CA PRO A 16 -14.79 33.90 -43.63
C PRO A 16 -14.85 34.06 -42.09
N SER A 17 -15.84 34.82 -41.63
CA SER A 17 -16.12 35.06 -40.24
C SER A 17 -16.42 33.76 -39.45
N ALA A 18 -15.72 33.53 -38.37
CA ALA A 18 -15.97 32.41 -37.46
C ALA A 18 -17.37 32.50 -36.81
N PRO A 19 -18.06 31.37 -36.60
CA PRO A 19 -19.35 31.39 -35.90
C PRO A 19 -19.19 31.79 -34.44
N ALA A 20 -20.17 32.58 -33.97
CA ALA A 20 -20.22 33.07 -32.59
C ALA A 20 -20.17 31.92 -31.58
N VAL A 21 -19.18 32.00 -30.68
CA VAL A 21 -19.07 31.08 -29.52
C VAL A 21 -20.21 31.41 -28.57
N ALA A 22 -21.09 30.42 -28.36
CA ALA A 22 -22.16 30.52 -27.36
C ALA A 22 -21.55 30.61 -25.93
N THR A 23 -21.98 31.59 -25.19
CA THR A 23 -21.60 31.80 -23.77
C THR A 23 -22.04 30.57 -22.96
N PRO A 24 -21.16 29.95 -22.14
CA PRO A 24 -21.58 28.84 -21.30
C PRO A 24 -22.54 29.29 -20.23
N ALA A 25 -23.67 28.58 -20.07
CA ALA A 25 -24.64 28.80 -19.03
C ALA A 25 -23.99 28.66 -17.63
N LYS A 26 -24.35 29.57 -16.73
CA LYS A 26 -23.94 29.57 -15.32
C LYS A 26 -24.28 28.22 -14.68
N PRO A 27 -23.31 27.52 -14.06
CA PRO A 27 -23.61 26.26 -13.39
C PRO A 27 -24.61 26.49 -12.24
N ALA A 28 -25.60 25.60 -12.15
CA ALA A 28 -26.56 25.56 -11.05
C ALA A 28 -25.83 25.40 -9.70
N ALA A 29 -26.31 26.10 -8.68
CA ALA A 29 -25.75 26.03 -7.34
C ALA A 29 -25.70 24.57 -6.83
N ALA A 30 -24.55 24.17 -6.34
CA ALA A 30 -24.35 22.89 -5.67
C ALA A 30 -25.25 22.81 -4.42
N PRO A 31 -25.84 21.64 -4.10
CA PRO A 31 -26.56 21.45 -2.84
C PRO A 31 -25.59 21.60 -1.67
N ALA A 32 -26.11 22.21 -0.59
CA ALA A 32 -25.35 22.52 0.63
C ALA A 32 -24.61 21.28 1.15
N ALA A 33 -23.34 21.50 1.47
CA ALA A 33 -22.46 20.52 2.04
C ALA A 33 -23.05 19.94 3.34
N GLY A 34 -23.55 18.72 3.27
CA GLY A 34 -23.74 17.89 4.45
C GLY A 34 -22.39 17.61 5.09
N ASN A 35 -22.36 17.60 6.41
CA ASN A 35 -21.20 17.32 7.25
C ASN A 35 -20.37 16.15 6.67
N PRO A 36 -19.07 16.28 6.45
CA PRO A 36 -18.27 15.20 5.92
C PRO A 36 -18.25 14.04 6.91
N GLN A 37 -18.96 12.99 6.57
CA GLN A 37 -18.80 11.72 7.28
C GLN A 37 -17.33 11.28 7.10
N PRO A 38 -16.59 11.01 8.17
CA PRO A 38 -15.21 10.60 8.03
C PRO A 38 -15.16 9.21 7.39
N TYR A 39 -14.86 9.18 6.09
CA TYR A 39 -14.28 8.04 5.38
C TYR A 39 -15.06 6.71 5.36
N ALA A 40 -16.35 6.72 5.10
CA ALA A 40 -17.02 5.59 4.50
C ALA A 40 -16.79 5.63 2.97
N LEU A 41 -15.56 5.32 2.54
CA LEU A 41 -15.26 5.12 1.14
C LEU A 41 -15.76 3.73 0.77
N GLY A 42 -16.97 3.65 0.21
CA GLY A 42 -17.43 2.43 -0.45
C GLY A 42 -16.45 2.03 -1.56
N ASP A 43 -16.46 0.76 -1.93
CA ASP A 43 -15.59 0.14 -2.97
C ASP A 43 -15.60 0.86 -4.34
N GLN A 44 -16.32 1.97 -4.48
CA GLN A 44 -16.54 2.70 -5.73
C GLN A 44 -16.12 4.17 -5.73
N GLN A 45 -15.28 4.62 -4.81
CA GLN A 45 -14.85 6.01 -4.90
C GLN A 45 -13.78 6.22 -5.96
N VAL A 46 -14.28 6.84 -7.00
CA VAL A 46 -13.68 7.20 -8.27
C VAL A 46 -12.61 8.28 -8.06
N ARG A 47 -11.34 7.95 -8.30
CA ARG A 47 -10.34 8.96 -8.68
C ARG A 47 -10.54 9.28 -10.16
N TYR A 48 -10.64 10.57 -10.49
CA TYR A 48 -10.74 11.04 -11.88
C TYR A 48 -9.43 10.73 -12.61
N GLY A 49 -9.53 9.99 -13.70
CA GLY A 49 -8.41 9.64 -14.59
C GLY A 49 -8.52 8.22 -15.17
N ASN A 50 -7.61 7.85 -16.05
CA ASN A 50 -7.58 6.54 -16.74
C ASN A 50 -7.51 5.31 -15.80
N ALA A 51 -7.11 5.51 -14.54
CA ALA A 51 -7.09 4.47 -13.50
C ALA A 51 -8.47 3.81 -13.25
N ILE A 52 -9.57 4.51 -13.57
CA ILE A 52 -10.93 3.99 -13.39
C ILE A 52 -11.22 2.83 -14.32
N VAL A 53 -10.79 2.91 -15.56
CA VAL A 53 -11.04 1.89 -16.59
C VAL A 53 -10.38 0.57 -16.20
N PHE A 54 -9.17 0.62 -15.65
CA PHE A 54 -8.42 -0.59 -15.27
C PHE A 54 -8.92 -1.23 -13.97
N ARG A 55 -9.46 -0.46 -13.01
CA ARG A 55 -10.15 -1.02 -11.83
C ARG A 55 -11.38 -1.85 -12.22
N SER A 56 -12.05 -1.49 -13.31
CA SER A 56 -13.23 -2.20 -13.80
C SER A 56 -12.88 -3.52 -14.52
N LEU A 57 -11.64 -3.65 -15.03
CA LEU A 57 -11.24 -4.79 -15.85
C LEU A 57 -10.82 -6.02 -15.02
N ILE A 58 -10.26 -5.82 -13.81
CA ILE A 58 -9.91 -6.90 -12.89
C ILE A 58 -10.63 -6.66 -11.57
N PRO A 59 -11.73 -7.36 -11.27
CA PRO A 59 -12.37 -7.28 -9.96
C PRO A 59 -11.40 -7.63 -8.83
N SER A 60 -11.52 -6.96 -7.68
CA SER A 60 -10.65 -7.18 -6.53
C SER A 60 -10.55 -8.65 -6.08
N PRO A 61 -11.63 -9.45 -6.07
CA PRO A 61 -11.53 -10.87 -5.73
C PRO A 61 -10.67 -11.67 -6.72
N LEU A 62 -10.72 -11.31 -8.01
CA LEU A 62 -9.87 -11.96 -9.02
C LEU A 62 -8.39 -11.56 -8.83
N LEU A 63 -8.13 -10.28 -8.51
CA LEU A 63 -6.78 -9.83 -8.20
C LEU A 63 -6.21 -10.56 -6.97
N GLU A 64 -7.00 -10.71 -5.91
CA GLU A 64 -6.62 -11.47 -4.71
C GLU A 64 -6.29 -12.93 -5.03
N GLN A 65 -7.09 -13.56 -5.91
CA GLN A 65 -6.83 -14.94 -6.35
C GLN A 65 -5.55 -15.06 -7.18
N LEU A 66 -5.32 -14.14 -8.11
CA LEU A 66 -4.11 -14.11 -8.94
C LEU A 66 -2.87 -13.90 -8.07
N THR A 67 -2.91 -12.95 -7.14
CA THR A 67 -1.80 -12.69 -6.23
C THR A 67 -1.54 -13.85 -5.27
N ASP A 68 -2.58 -14.56 -4.79
CA ASP A 68 -2.43 -15.75 -3.95
C ASP A 68 -1.72 -16.89 -4.69
N ASN A 69 -2.11 -17.17 -5.93
CA ASN A 69 -1.49 -18.21 -6.75
C ASN A 69 0.00 -17.94 -6.98
N GLU A 70 0.35 -16.73 -7.38
CA GLU A 70 1.75 -16.37 -7.63
C GLU A 70 2.57 -16.25 -6.33
N TYR A 71 1.98 -15.77 -5.24
CA TYR A 71 2.62 -15.79 -3.94
C TYR A 71 3.01 -17.22 -3.54
N ARG A 72 2.10 -18.18 -3.68
CA ARG A 72 2.40 -19.59 -3.39
C ARG A 72 3.52 -20.12 -4.24
N GLN A 73 3.53 -19.81 -5.53
CA GLN A 73 4.60 -20.21 -6.44
C GLN A 73 5.94 -19.57 -6.03
N THR A 74 5.95 -18.28 -5.72
CA THR A 74 7.15 -17.56 -5.25
C THR A 74 7.70 -18.16 -3.96
N VAL A 75 6.84 -18.49 -3.00
CA VAL A 75 7.23 -19.13 -1.74
C VAL A 75 7.77 -20.54 -1.97
N GLN A 76 7.13 -21.32 -2.84
CA GLN A 76 7.58 -22.68 -3.21
C GLN A 76 8.95 -22.65 -3.88
N ASP A 77 9.16 -21.78 -4.86
CA ASP A 77 10.45 -21.60 -5.55
C ASP A 77 11.54 -21.15 -4.56
N ALA A 78 11.21 -20.23 -3.67
CA ALA A 78 12.14 -19.80 -2.63
C ALA A 78 12.51 -20.92 -1.66
N ALA A 79 11.56 -21.78 -1.30
CA ALA A 79 11.80 -22.95 -0.46
C ALA A 79 12.72 -23.97 -1.15
N GLN A 80 12.45 -24.31 -2.43
CA GLN A 80 13.26 -25.21 -3.24
C GLN A 80 14.71 -24.71 -3.37
N ARG A 81 14.89 -23.40 -3.56
CA ARG A 81 16.19 -22.73 -3.64
C ARG A 81 16.83 -22.45 -2.27
N LYS A 82 16.24 -22.93 -1.16
CA LYS A 82 16.69 -22.69 0.22
C LYS A 82 16.80 -21.20 0.59
N ARG A 83 16.03 -20.36 -0.07
CA ARG A 83 15.98 -18.92 0.19
C ARG A 83 14.87 -18.50 1.16
N LEU A 84 14.01 -19.41 1.57
CA LEU A 84 12.97 -19.14 2.56
C LEU A 84 13.52 -19.33 3.98
N LEU A 85 13.22 -18.42 4.90
CA LEU A 85 13.46 -18.67 6.31
C LEU A 85 12.40 -19.62 6.85
N PRO A 86 12.79 -20.59 7.71
CA PRO A 86 11.83 -21.58 8.21
C PRO A 86 10.78 -20.92 9.14
N PRO A 87 9.54 -21.44 9.20
CA PRO A 87 8.44 -20.84 9.95
C PRO A 87 8.70 -20.73 11.46
N ASN A 88 9.57 -21.58 12.01
CA ASN A 88 9.98 -21.56 13.42
C ASN A 88 11.08 -20.53 13.73
N ASN A 89 11.63 -19.86 12.71
CA ASN A 89 12.64 -18.81 12.89
C ASN A 89 12.06 -17.66 13.74
N ALA A 90 12.84 -17.18 14.69
CA ALA A 90 12.41 -16.12 15.63
C ALA A 90 11.99 -14.83 14.89
N ARG A 91 12.66 -14.48 13.80
CA ARG A 91 12.31 -13.30 12.97
C ARG A 91 10.94 -13.49 12.31
N VAL A 92 10.68 -14.66 11.69
CA VAL A 92 9.39 -14.96 11.06
C VAL A 92 8.27 -14.93 12.09
N LYS A 93 8.45 -15.54 13.26
CA LYS A 93 7.46 -15.51 14.35
C LYS A 93 7.19 -14.09 14.83
N ARG A 94 8.24 -13.27 15.01
CA ARG A 94 8.12 -11.87 15.40
C ARG A 94 7.26 -11.08 14.40
N LEU A 95 7.55 -11.18 13.10
CA LEU A 95 6.81 -10.48 12.06
C LEU A 95 5.35 -10.95 11.97
N ARG A 96 5.14 -12.26 12.08
CA ARG A 96 3.78 -12.84 12.11
C ARG A 96 2.96 -12.27 13.27
N THR A 97 3.54 -12.18 14.46
CA THR A 97 2.88 -11.58 15.64
C THR A 97 2.49 -10.12 15.37
N ILE A 98 3.37 -9.33 14.74
CA ILE A 98 3.10 -7.93 14.42
C ILE A 98 1.96 -7.81 13.42
N VAL A 99 2.01 -8.55 12.29
CA VAL A 99 0.98 -8.49 11.25
C VAL A 99 -0.37 -8.97 11.77
N MET A 100 -0.40 -10.07 12.52
CA MET A 100 -1.64 -10.57 13.13
C MET A 100 -2.25 -9.61 14.15
N ARG A 101 -1.44 -8.76 14.77
CA ARG A 101 -1.92 -7.69 15.65
C ARG A 101 -2.50 -6.51 14.89
N LEU A 102 -2.03 -6.23 13.66
CA LEU A 102 -2.52 -5.16 12.78
C LEU A 102 -3.83 -5.54 12.06
N ALA A 103 -3.93 -6.79 11.62
CA ALA A 103 -5.00 -7.30 10.76
C ALA A 103 -6.44 -6.95 11.22
N PRO A 104 -6.82 -7.06 12.50
CA PRO A 104 -8.17 -6.72 12.95
C PRO A 104 -8.56 -5.25 12.74
N TYR A 105 -7.58 -4.35 12.73
CA TYR A 105 -7.84 -2.92 12.56
C TYR A 105 -7.91 -2.50 11.08
N ALA A 106 -7.45 -3.34 10.17
CA ALA A 106 -7.57 -3.15 8.72
C ALA A 106 -9.03 -3.28 8.24
N VAL A 107 -9.87 -4.05 8.94
CA VAL A 107 -11.29 -4.24 8.61
C VAL A 107 -12.08 -2.92 8.56
N LYS A 108 -11.70 -1.93 9.37
CA LYS A 108 -12.29 -0.58 9.33
C LYS A 108 -12.23 0.05 7.93
N TRP A 109 -11.20 -0.29 7.17
CA TRP A 109 -10.90 0.34 5.88
C TRP A 109 -11.36 -0.49 4.68
N SER A 110 -11.59 -1.79 4.86
CA SER A 110 -12.20 -2.67 3.86
C SER A 110 -12.79 -3.93 4.51
N GLU A 111 -14.06 -4.19 4.29
CA GLU A 111 -14.74 -5.39 4.76
C GLU A 111 -14.14 -6.67 4.16
N ARG A 112 -13.56 -6.61 2.96
CA ARG A 112 -12.91 -7.75 2.27
C ARG A 112 -11.80 -8.39 3.11
N VAL A 113 -11.16 -7.60 3.96
CA VAL A 113 -10.09 -8.06 4.86
C VAL A 113 -10.52 -9.21 5.76
N LYS A 114 -11.82 -9.32 6.07
CA LYS A 114 -12.37 -10.44 6.86
C LYS A 114 -12.14 -11.80 6.19
N GLY A 115 -12.09 -11.82 4.85
CA GLY A 115 -11.80 -13.01 4.07
C GLY A 115 -10.32 -13.24 3.76
N TRP A 116 -9.44 -12.33 4.16
CA TRP A 116 -8.02 -12.44 3.85
C TRP A 116 -7.33 -13.51 4.69
N ASN A 117 -6.56 -14.35 4.02
CA ASN A 117 -5.69 -15.32 4.69
C ASN A 117 -4.30 -14.71 4.89
N TRP A 118 -4.06 -14.20 6.10
CA TRP A 118 -2.82 -13.51 6.46
C TRP A 118 -1.64 -14.47 6.54
N GLU A 119 -0.69 -14.28 5.65
CA GLU A 119 0.55 -15.03 5.61
C GLU A 119 1.74 -14.07 5.53
N ILE A 120 2.83 -14.44 6.17
CA ILE A 120 4.06 -13.66 6.14
C ILE A 120 5.25 -14.59 5.96
N GLU A 121 6.07 -14.29 4.98
CA GLU A 121 7.26 -15.06 4.67
C GLU A 121 8.49 -14.15 4.53
N VAL A 122 9.65 -14.67 4.91
CA VAL A 122 10.91 -13.95 4.86
C VAL A 122 11.87 -14.63 3.90
N LEU A 123 12.25 -13.91 2.87
CA LEU A 123 13.19 -14.36 1.84
C LEU A 123 14.63 -13.98 2.23
N ARG A 124 15.57 -14.92 2.07
CA ARG A 124 17.01 -14.63 2.19
C ARG A 124 17.43 -13.75 1.03
N SER A 125 17.62 -12.47 1.30
CA SER A 125 18.02 -11.47 0.32
C SER A 125 18.74 -10.32 1.04
N ARG A 126 19.69 -9.68 0.37
CA ARG A 126 20.37 -8.50 0.89
C ARG A 126 19.56 -7.21 0.68
N SER A 127 18.52 -7.28 -0.14
CA SER A 127 17.65 -6.13 -0.44
C SER A 127 16.88 -5.68 0.79
N ILE A 128 16.58 -4.38 0.83
CA ILE A 128 15.70 -3.78 1.84
C ILE A 128 14.32 -3.64 1.19
N ARG A 129 13.49 -4.68 1.31
CA ARG A 129 12.13 -4.70 0.76
C ARG A 129 11.17 -5.37 1.71
N ALA A 130 9.95 -4.85 1.74
CA ALA A 130 8.76 -5.45 2.31
C ALA A 130 7.57 -4.97 1.50
N PHE A 131 6.57 -5.81 1.30
CA PHE A 131 5.32 -5.42 0.65
C PHE A 131 4.20 -6.36 1.05
N CYS A 132 2.98 -5.85 0.99
CA CYS A 132 1.76 -6.61 1.20
C CYS A 132 0.97 -6.70 -0.11
N LEU A 133 0.65 -7.93 -0.51
CA LEU A 133 -0.21 -8.18 -1.65
C LEU A 133 -1.68 -8.22 -1.22
N PRO A 134 -2.62 -7.88 -2.10
CA PRO A 134 -4.05 -8.15 -1.89
C PRO A 134 -4.27 -9.61 -1.46
N GLY A 135 -5.21 -9.83 -0.53
CA GLY A 135 -5.40 -11.15 0.08
C GLY A 135 -4.56 -11.39 1.35
N GLY A 136 -3.77 -10.37 1.81
CA GLY A 136 -3.06 -10.44 3.08
C GLY A 136 -1.75 -11.22 3.03
N LYS A 137 -1.09 -11.28 1.87
CA LYS A 137 0.18 -11.96 1.67
C LYS A 137 1.35 -10.99 1.82
N VAL A 138 2.19 -11.18 2.83
CA VAL A 138 3.32 -10.29 3.15
C VAL A 138 4.63 -10.99 2.83
N LEU A 139 5.47 -10.33 2.02
CA LEU A 139 6.83 -10.78 1.72
C LEU A 139 7.84 -9.77 2.25
N VAL A 140 8.90 -10.28 2.86
CA VAL A 140 9.96 -9.46 3.47
C VAL A 140 11.32 -10.02 3.07
N ASP A 141 12.21 -9.17 2.60
CA ASP A 141 13.61 -9.53 2.41
C ASP A 141 14.39 -9.46 3.74
N SER A 142 15.23 -10.46 4.03
CA SER A 142 15.98 -10.52 5.29
C SER A 142 16.91 -9.32 5.49
N GLY A 143 17.38 -8.70 4.41
CA GLY A 143 18.19 -7.49 4.46
C GLY A 143 17.53 -6.32 5.16
N LEU A 144 16.20 -6.18 5.08
CA LEU A 144 15.43 -5.20 5.85
C LEU A 144 15.67 -5.37 7.35
N LEU A 145 15.61 -6.60 7.85
CA LEU A 145 15.73 -6.92 9.27
C LEU A 145 17.19 -6.86 9.76
N GLU A 146 18.13 -7.22 8.91
CA GLU A 146 19.54 -7.32 9.25
C GLU A 146 20.24 -5.96 9.24
N ARG A 147 19.92 -5.11 8.27
CA ARG A 147 20.60 -3.83 8.06
C ARG A 147 20.01 -2.70 8.91
N LEU A 148 18.69 -2.71 9.18
CA LEU A 148 18.00 -1.57 9.81
C LEU A 148 17.77 -1.73 11.30
N ARG A 149 17.79 -2.95 11.84
CA ARG A 149 17.53 -3.25 13.26
C ARG A 149 16.28 -2.54 13.79
N LEU A 150 15.16 -2.71 13.06
CA LEU A 150 13.90 -2.04 13.38
C LEU A 150 13.31 -2.55 14.69
N THR A 151 12.74 -1.63 15.47
CA THR A 151 11.93 -1.93 16.66
C THR A 151 10.59 -2.55 16.25
N ASP A 152 9.81 -3.06 17.22
CA ASP A 152 8.46 -3.57 16.94
C ASP A 152 7.51 -2.46 16.50
N ASP A 153 7.68 -1.25 17.05
CA ASP A 153 6.88 -0.10 16.64
C ASP A 153 7.18 0.32 15.19
N GLU A 154 8.48 0.36 14.82
CA GLU A 154 8.88 0.67 13.44
C GLU A 154 8.38 -0.39 12.45
N LEU A 155 8.48 -1.69 12.80
CA LEU A 155 7.92 -2.78 11.98
C LEU A 155 6.39 -2.72 11.93
N GLY A 156 5.74 -2.39 13.04
CA GLY A 156 4.29 -2.23 13.08
C GLY A 156 3.80 -1.11 12.16
N VAL A 157 4.49 0.04 12.18
CA VAL A 157 4.18 1.16 11.28
C VAL A 157 4.47 0.79 9.83
N LEU A 158 5.61 0.13 9.54
CA LEU A 158 5.96 -0.32 8.20
C LEU A 158 4.89 -1.25 7.62
N PHE A 159 4.54 -2.32 8.34
CA PHE A 159 3.55 -3.27 7.83
C PHE A 159 2.14 -2.68 7.76
N ALA A 160 1.78 -1.77 8.66
CA ALA A 160 0.51 -1.06 8.55
C ALA A 160 0.44 -0.20 7.28
N HIS A 161 1.53 0.44 6.89
CA HIS A 161 1.67 1.19 5.64
C HIS A 161 1.56 0.28 4.42
N GLU A 162 2.26 -0.86 4.40
CA GLU A 162 2.17 -1.84 3.31
C GLU A 162 0.76 -2.47 3.20
N ILE A 163 0.12 -2.74 4.34
CA ILE A 163 -1.28 -3.19 4.40
C ILE A 163 -2.20 -2.13 3.79
N ALA A 164 -1.99 -0.85 4.05
CA ALA A 164 -2.78 0.22 3.47
C ALA A 164 -2.64 0.27 1.94
N HIS A 165 -1.42 0.08 1.40
CA HIS A 165 -1.23 -0.05 -0.04
C HIS A 165 -2.03 -1.22 -0.63
N ALA A 166 -2.04 -2.38 0.03
CA ALA A 166 -2.81 -3.54 -0.40
C ALA A 166 -4.33 -3.32 -0.32
N LEU A 167 -4.82 -2.69 0.76
CA LEU A 167 -6.23 -2.35 0.96
C LEU A 167 -6.77 -1.43 -0.13
N ARG A 168 -5.96 -0.46 -0.52
CA ARG A 168 -6.29 0.54 -1.53
C ARG A 168 -5.94 0.10 -2.94
N GLU A 169 -5.24 -1.05 -3.05
CA GLU A 169 -4.78 -1.61 -4.31
C GLU A 169 -3.96 -0.61 -5.15
N HIS A 170 -3.12 0.20 -4.48
CA HIS A 170 -2.32 1.24 -5.12
C HIS A 170 -1.45 0.68 -6.25
N ALA A 171 -0.83 -0.48 -6.04
CA ALA A 171 -0.03 -1.13 -7.07
C ALA A 171 -0.83 -1.44 -8.34
N ARG A 172 -2.11 -1.83 -8.24
CA ARG A 172 -2.98 -2.04 -9.40
C ARG A 172 -3.22 -0.75 -10.19
N SER A 173 -3.43 0.36 -9.49
CA SER A 173 -3.61 1.67 -10.13
C SER A 173 -2.33 2.08 -10.88
N SER A 174 -1.18 2.01 -10.23
CA SER A 174 0.12 2.37 -10.82
C SER A 174 0.49 1.48 -12.02
N LEU A 175 0.24 0.17 -11.93
CA LEU A 175 0.47 -0.75 -13.04
C LEU A 175 -0.47 -0.47 -14.21
N GLY A 176 -1.73 -0.12 -13.94
CA GLY A 176 -2.71 0.27 -14.95
C GLY A 176 -2.31 1.54 -15.70
N GLU A 177 -1.80 2.54 -14.98
CA GLU A 177 -1.31 3.79 -15.57
C GLU A 177 -0.08 3.57 -16.47
N GLN A 178 0.89 2.77 -16.00
CA GLN A 178 2.07 2.40 -16.77
C GLN A 178 1.69 1.67 -18.07
N GLN A 179 0.71 0.77 -18.00
CA GLN A 179 0.22 0.06 -19.16
C GLN A 179 -0.54 0.97 -20.13
N ALA A 180 -1.38 1.87 -19.62
CA ALA A 180 -2.06 2.86 -20.46
C ALA A 180 -1.07 3.77 -21.20
N ALA A 181 0.00 4.19 -20.53
CA ALA A 181 1.08 4.97 -21.15
C ALA A 181 1.80 4.16 -22.25
N SER A 182 2.05 2.87 -22.03
CA SER A 182 2.68 2.00 -23.04
C SER A 182 1.79 1.76 -24.27
N LEU A 183 0.48 1.68 -24.07
CA LEU A 183 -0.50 1.58 -25.16
C LEU A 183 -0.56 2.85 -26.01
N GLY A 184 -0.50 4.02 -25.37
CA GLY A 184 -0.48 5.31 -26.05
C GLY A 184 0.75 5.49 -26.96
N THR A 185 1.85 4.79 -26.67
CA THR A 185 3.08 4.79 -27.47
C THR A 185 3.13 3.66 -28.52
N GLY A 186 2.11 2.79 -28.59
CA GLY A 186 2.07 1.64 -29.52
C GLY A 186 3.02 0.50 -29.14
N ALA A 187 3.61 0.54 -27.95
CA ALA A 187 4.72 -0.35 -27.57
C ALA A 187 4.30 -1.73 -27.05
N THR A 188 3.02 -1.96 -26.70
CA THR A 188 2.61 -3.27 -26.15
C THR A 188 1.13 -3.60 -26.43
N PRO A 189 0.81 -4.80 -26.92
CA PRO A 189 -0.58 -5.27 -27.03
C PRO A 189 -1.19 -5.59 -25.68
N LEU A 190 -2.49 -5.34 -25.51
CA LEU A 190 -3.32 -5.55 -24.29
C LEU A 190 -3.39 -6.97 -23.69
N PRO A 191 -3.05 -8.06 -24.38
CA PRO A 191 -3.43 -9.39 -23.96
C PRO A 191 -2.76 -9.99 -22.72
N PRO A 192 -1.50 -9.67 -22.34
CA PRO A 192 -0.84 -10.44 -21.27
C PRO A 192 -1.38 -10.20 -19.86
N LEU A 193 -2.14 -9.10 -19.63
CA LEU A 193 -2.65 -8.78 -18.30
C LEU A 193 -3.89 -9.61 -17.91
N PHE A 194 -4.56 -10.22 -18.89
CA PHE A 194 -5.87 -10.85 -18.69
C PHE A 194 -5.88 -12.37 -18.89
N GLY A 195 -4.74 -13.01 -19.16
CA GLY A 195 -4.69 -14.45 -19.37
C GLY A 195 -5.49 -14.93 -20.61
N LEU A 196 -5.82 -14.04 -21.54
CA LEU A 196 -6.68 -14.31 -22.68
C LEU A 196 -5.93 -14.64 -23.97
N SER A 197 -4.63 -14.83 -23.95
CA SER A 197 -3.87 -15.28 -25.10
C SER A 197 -2.61 -16.05 -24.71
N GLU A 198 -2.22 -16.93 -25.61
CA GLU A 198 -1.05 -17.80 -25.66
C GLU A 198 0.15 -17.37 -24.81
N PRO A 199 0.92 -18.31 -24.24
CA PRO A 199 2.01 -18.01 -23.33
C PRO A 199 3.13 -17.26 -24.05
N LEU A 200 3.08 -15.95 -24.00
CA LEU A 200 4.28 -15.14 -24.24
C LEU A 200 5.28 -15.42 -23.09
N PRO A 201 6.60 -15.38 -23.34
CA PRO A 201 7.61 -15.56 -22.30
C PRO A 201 7.26 -14.59 -21.17
N ALA A 202 7.02 -15.14 -20.00
CA ALA A 202 6.40 -14.48 -18.86
C ALA A 202 7.04 -13.11 -18.61
N PRO A 203 6.34 -11.99 -18.84
CA PRO A 203 6.74 -10.73 -18.25
C PRO A 203 6.79 -10.97 -16.74
N LEU A 204 7.66 -10.25 -16.02
CA LEU A 204 7.80 -10.31 -14.56
C LEU A 204 6.47 -10.70 -13.90
N GLY A 205 6.45 -11.72 -13.05
CA GLY A 205 5.25 -12.18 -12.37
C GLY A 205 4.56 -11.05 -11.61
N VAL A 206 3.29 -11.21 -11.24
CA VAL A 206 2.53 -10.17 -10.51
C VAL A 206 3.28 -9.76 -9.23
N VAL A 207 3.90 -10.71 -8.54
CA VAL A 207 4.70 -10.45 -7.32
C VAL A 207 5.89 -9.55 -7.60
N GLU A 208 6.66 -9.79 -8.67
CA GLU A 208 7.78 -8.94 -9.06
C GLU A 208 7.33 -7.57 -9.52
N ARG A 209 6.18 -7.47 -10.16
CA ARG A 209 5.59 -6.18 -10.55
C ARG A 209 5.17 -5.37 -9.33
N PHE A 210 4.51 -5.98 -8.34
CA PHE A 210 4.19 -5.31 -7.09
C PHE A 210 5.45 -4.84 -6.36
N ALA A 211 6.51 -5.64 -6.38
CA ALA A 211 7.79 -5.29 -5.77
C ALA A 211 8.55 -4.17 -6.51
N SER A 212 8.20 -3.87 -7.76
CA SER A 212 8.84 -2.84 -8.60
C SER A 212 8.00 -1.57 -8.77
N VAL A 213 6.80 -1.52 -8.19
CA VAL A 213 5.93 -0.34 -8.26
C VAL A 213 6.58 0.85 -7.58
N ARG A 214 6.51 2.01 -8.21
CA ARG A 214 6.78 3.29 -7.58
C ARG A 214 5.46 4.00 -7.36
N TYR A 215 5.16 4.29 -6.10
CA TYR A 215 3.92 4.96 -5.71
C TYR A 215 4.01 6.47 -5.91
N ASP A 216 2.88 7.08 -6.20
CA ASP A 216 2.80 8.53 -6.26
C ASP A 216 2.69 9.16 -4.85
N PRO A 217 2.92 10.48 -4.70
CA PRO A 217 2.81 11.15 -3.41
C PRO A 217 1.40 11.08 -2.78
N THR A 218 0.35 10.88 -3.58
CA THR A 218 -1.03 10.75 -3.10
C THR A 218 -1.25 9.37 -2.48
N ASP A 219 -0.76 8.32 -3.15
CA ASP A 219 -0.81 6.95 -2.65
C ASP A 219 -0.03 6.81 -1.34
N GLU A 220 1.17 7.43 -1.27
CA GLU A 220 1.97 7.47 -0.06
C GLU A 220 1.26 8.20 1.09
N THR A 221 0.62 9.33 0.78
CA THR A 221 -0.16 10.09 1.77
C THR A 221 -1.34 9.28 2.29
N GLU A 222 -2.06 8.59 1.42
CA GLU A 222 -3.18 7.73 1.79
C GLU A 222 -2.71 6.54 2.64
N ALA A 223 -1.60 5.91 2.24
CA ALA A 223 -1.00 4.80 2.99
C ALA A 223 -0.51 5.24 4.38
N ASP A 224 0.08 6.44 4.51
CA ASP A 224 0.48 7.02 5.79
C ASP A 224 -0.72 7.30 6.71
N VAL A 225 -1.85 7.77 6.15
CA VAL A 225 -3.09 8.01 6.93
C VAL A 225 -3.70 6.71 7.44
N ILE A 226 -3.93 5.78 6.53
CA ILE A 226 -4.59 4.50 6.83
C ILE A 226 -3.68 3.63 7.69
N GLY A 227 -2.41 3.50 7.31
CA GLY A 227 -1.42 2.72 8.04
C GLY A 227 -1.17 3.28 9.43
N GLY A 228 -1.10 4.62 9.57
CA GLY A 228 -0.98 5.29 10.87
C GLY A 228 -2.15 4.98 11.80
N ASP A 229 -3.41 5.05 11.30
CA ASP A 229 -4.62 4.68 12.07
C ASP A 229 -4.58 3.21 12.51
N ILE A 230 -4.24 2.29 11.61
CA ILE A 230 -4.13 0.86 11.88
C ILE A 230 -3.05 0.60 12.95
N ALA A 231 -1.85 1.14 12.77
CA ALA A 231 -0.73 0.96 13.69
C ALA A 231 -1.04 1.50 15.10
N ALA A 232 -1.57 2.73 15.19
CA ALA A 232 -1.91 3.37 16.46
C ALA A 232 -2.98 2.56 17.22
N ARG A 233 -4.04 2.12 16.55
CA ARG A 233 -5.10 1.29 17.16
C ARG A 233 -4.62 -0.10 17.56
N ALA A 234 -3.65 -0.64 16.84
CA ALA A 234 -2.98 -1.89 17.22
C ALA A 234 -2.01 -1.69 18.39
N GLY A 235 -1.75 -0.47 18.83
CA GLY A 235 -0.87 -0.13 19.95
C GLY A 235 0.61 -0.11 19.59
N PHE A 236 0.93 0.20 18.33
CA PHE A 236 2.27 0.59 17.90
C PHE A 236 2.41 2.11 17.95
N ASP A 237 3.57 2.58 18.42
CA ASP A 237 3.83 4.02 18.61
C ASP A 237 3.91 4.75 17.26
N PRO A 238 2.99 5.69 16.96
CA PRO A 238 3.01 6.40 15.68
C PRO A 238 4.26 7.25 15.44
N ARG A 239 4.98 7.65 16.52
CA ARG A 239 6.23 8.41 16.42
C ARG A 239 7.32 7.62 15.73
N ALA A 240 7.23 6.29 15.76
CA ALA A 240 8.14 5.39 15.06
C ALA A 240 8.14 5.57 13.53
N ALA A 241 7.08 6.17 12.95
CA ALA A 241 7.06 6.50 11.53
C ALA A 241 8.24 7.41 11.12
N ILE A 242 8.56 8.41 11.94
CA ILE A 242 9.64 9.35 11.64
C ILE A 242 10.99 8.64 11.60
N THR A 243 11.28 7.85 12.65
CA THR A 243 12.56 7.13 12.75
C THR A 243 12.69 6.02 11.71
N LEU A 244 11.59 5.33 11.40
CA LEU A 244 11.53 4.32 10.34
C LEU A 244 11.93 4.90 8.98
N TRP A 245 11.23 5.95 8.54
CA TRP A 245 11.49 6.55 7.23
C TRP A 245 12.87 7.21 7.14
N ASP A 246 13.35 7.84 8.22
CA ASP A 246 14.70 8.38 8.30
C ASP A 246 15.77 7.26 8.16
N LYS A 247 15.57 6.09 8.82
CA LYS A 247 16.46 4.93 8.67
C LYS A 247 16.45 4.35 7.26
N LEU A 248 15.25 4.20 6.66
CA LEU A 248 15.09 3.69 5.30
C LEU A 248 15.77 4.61 4.29
N ALA A 249 15.58 5.93 4.41
CA ALA A 249 16.21 6.90 3.53
C ALA A 249 17.74 6.86 3.59
N VAL A 250 18.31 6.69 4.78
CA VAL A 250 19.76 6.56 4.95
C VAL A 250 20.28 5.25 4.36
N ALA A 251 19.60 4.12 4.66
CA ALA A 251 20.04 2.79 4.29
C ALA A 251 19.97 2.52 2.78
N THR A 252 19.02 3.17 2.07
CA THR A 252 18.79 2.96 0.63
C THR A 252 19.28 4.11 -0.24
N ARG A 253 19.99 5.09 0.34
CA ARG A 253 20.51 6.24 -0.42
C ARG A 253 21.40 5.85 -1.60
N ALA A 254 22.14 4.76 -1.48
CA ALA A 254 23.02 4.25 -2.52
C ALA A 254 22.29 3.37 -3.56
N ASP A 255 21.10 2.86 -3.22
CA ASP A 255 20.31 1.95 -4.08
C ASP A 255 19.37 2.80 -4.95
N LYS A 256 19.93 3.49 -5.96
CA LYS A 256 19.22 4.53 -6.74
C LYS A 256 18.01 4.00 -7.50
N ASP A 257 18.03 2.75 -7.94
CA ASP A 257 17.07 2.25 -8.92
C ASP A 257 16.10 1.17 -8.39
N ASN A 258 16.33 0.58 -7.22
CA ASN A 258 15.54 -0.54 -6.70
C ASN A 258 15.40 -0.54 -5.16
N GLY A 259 15.75 0.54 -4.49
CA GLY A 259 15.67 0.63 -3.03
C GLY A 259 14.23 0.90 -2.54
N PHE A 260 13.96 0.62 -1.27
CA PHE A 260 12.65 0.87 -0.65
C PHE A 260 12.19 2.33 -0.86
N ILE A 261 13.09 3.31 -0.72
CA ILE A 261 12.79 4.74 -0.95
C ILE A 261 12.53 5.07 -2.42
N HIS A 262 12.97 4.24 -3.37
CA HIS A 262 12.58 4.41 -4.76
C HIS A 262 11.09 4.10 -4.96
N ALA A 263 10.61 3.01 -4.37
CA ALA A 263 9.19 2.63 -4.38
C ALA A 263 8.33 3.62 -3.57
N HIS A 264 8.85 4.05 -2.41
CA HIS A 264 8.16 4.91 -1.44
C HIS A 264 8.91 6.24 -1.25
N PRO A 265 8.68 7.24 -2.12
CA PRO A 265 9.38 8.52 -2.03
C PRO A 265 9.21 9.18 -0.66
N TYR A 266 10.34 9.61 -0.07
CA TYR A 266 10.37 10.26 1.24
C TYR A 266 11.20 11.54 1.19
N ASP A 267 10.55 12.65 1.46
CA ASP A 267 11.12 13.98 1.47
C ASP A 267 10.76 14.77 2.75
N THR A 268 11.22 15.99 2.84
CA THR A 268 10.95 16.88 3.98
C THR A 268 9.44 17.18 4.12
N ARG A 269 8.70 17.26 3.02
CA ARG A 269 7.24 17.51 3.03
C ARG A 269 6.53 16.33 3.69
N ARG A 270 6.76 15.10 3.20
CA ARG A 270 6.16 13.88 3.77
C ARG A 270 6.54 13.71 5.24
N ARG A 271 7.81 13.97 5.60
CA ARG A 271 8.27 13.95 6.99
C ARG A 271 7.48 14.92 7.89
N ASN A 272 7.23 16.13 7.42
CA ASN A 272 6.44 17.12 8.16
C ASN A 272 4.97 16.73 8.26
N ASP A 273 4.40 16.14 7.23
CA ASP A 273 3.01 15.66 7.24
C ASP A 273 2.83 14.50 8.23
N LEU A 274 3.76 13.55 8.28
CA LEU A 274 3.79 12.52 9.33
C LEU A 274 3.81 13.12 10.74
N ARG A 275 4.63 14.16 10.99
CA ARG A 275 4.68 14.85 12.28
C ARG A 275 3.34 15.51 12.65
N LYS A 276 2.69 16.18 11.71
CA LYS A 276 1.38 16.81 11.94
C LYS A 276 0.33 15.78 12.33
N ARG A 277 0.33 14.61 11.69
CA ARG A 277 -0.62 13.53 11.97
C ARG A 277 -0.48 12.90 13.36
N LEU A 278 0.65 13.11 14.05
CA LEU A 278 0.81 12.62 15.42
C LEU A 278 -0.24 13.17 16.37
N ALA A 279 -0.76 14.39 16.12
CA ALA A 279 -1.83 14.97 16.95
C ALA A 279 -3.08 14.07 16.97
N ASP A 280 -3.44 13.48 15.82
CA ASP A 280 -4.62 12.63 15.66
C ASP A 280 -4.34 11.17 16.07
N LEU A 281 -3.13 10.69 15.84
CA LEU A 281 -2.76 9.29 16.06
C LEU A 281 -2.43 8.98 17.53
N MET A 282 -1.84 9.92 18.27
CA MET A 282 -1.44 9.70 19.67
C MET A 282 -2.62 9.39 20.61
N PRO A 283 -3.81 10.00 20.49
CA PRO A 283 -4.98 9.61 21.28
C PRO A 283 -5.40 8.14 21.01
N LEU A 284 -5.35 7.68 19.76
CA LEU A 284 -5.67 6.30 19.38
C LEU A 284 -4.69 5.30 20.00
N TYR A 285 -3.41 5.62 19.92
CA TYR A 285 -2.33 4.83 20.52
C TYR A 285 -2.50 4.70 22.03
N ARG A 286 -2.71 5.82 22.75
CA ARG A 286 -2.93 5.81 24.20
C ARG A 286 -4.13 4.94 24.59
N LYS A 287 -5.24 5.06 23.86
CA LYS A 287 -6.42 4.21 24.06
C LYS A 287 -6.11 2.72 23.87
N ALA A 288 -5.31 2.38 22.86
CA ALA A 288 -4.88 1.01 22.60
C ALA A 288 -3.99 0.47 23.72
N LEU A 289 -3.10 1.28 24.27
CA LEU A 289 -2.24 0.88 25.41
C LEU A 289 -3.06 0.52 26.65
N VAL A 290 -4.06 1.34 27.01
CA VAL A 290 -4.96 1.06 28.13
C VAL A 290 -5.69 -0.26 27.91
N LYS A 291 -6.33 -0.43 26.74
CA LYS A 291 -7.04 -1.68 26.39
C LYS A 291 -6.14 -2.92 26.48
N ASN A 292 -4.90 -2.80 26.00
CA ASN A 292 -3.94 -3.90 26.02
C ASN A 292 -3.47 -4.22 27.46
N ALA A 293 -3.33 -3.21 28.33
CA ALA A 293 -3.02 -3.40 29.75
C ALA A 293 -4.14 -4.14 30.48
N ASP A 294 -5.39 -3.72 30.27
CA ASP A 294 -6.57 -4.36 30.87
C ASP A 294 -6.71 -5.83 30.41
N ALA A 295 -6.51 -6.09 29.10
CA ALA A 295 -6.54 -7.45 28.56
C ALA A 295 -5.47 -8.37 29.19
N ARG A 296 -4.26 -7.84 29.41
CA ARG A 296 -3.17 -8.58 30.07
C ARG A 296 -3.49 -8.85 31.54
N ALA A 297 -4.02 -7.87 32.27
CA ALA A 297 -4.43 -8.03 33.66
C ALA A 297 -5.52 -9.10 33.80
N ASN A 298 -6.54 -9.08 32.96
CA ASN A 298 -7.62 -10.06 32.93
C ASN A 298 -7.11 -11.47 32.60
N ALA A 299 -6.20 -11.62 31.64
CA ALA A 299 -5.60 -12.90 31.29
C ALA A 299 -4.74 -13.46 32.43
N ALA A 300 -3.97 -12.63 33.14
CA ALA A 300 -3.19 -13.02 34.31
C ALA A 300 -4.09 -13.48 35.47
N GLY A 301 -5.19 -12.77 35.72
CA GLY A 301 -6.19 -13.16 36.75
C GLY A 301 -6.86 -14.50 36.41
N ALA A 302 -7.24 -14.73 35.14
CA ALA A 302 -7.84 -16.00 34.71
C ALA A 302 -6.87 -17.19 34.87
N ASN A 303 -5.60 -17.00 34.52
CA ASN A 303 -4.56 -18.03 34.67
C ASN A 303 -4.29 -18.35 36.16
N ALA A 304 -4.28 -17.34 37.03
CA ALA A 304 -4.12 -17.54 38.48
C ALA A 304 -5.29 -18.31 39.06
N ALA A 305 -6.53 -18.00 38.67
CA ALA A 305 -7.72 -18.72 39.10
C ALA A 305 -7.75 -20.18 38.62
N ALA A 306 -7.36 -20.45 37.36
CA ALA A 306 -7.23 -21.80 36.83
C ALA A 306 -6.18 -22.63 37.58
N GLY A 307 -5.01 -22.05 37.85
CA GLY A 307 -3.94 -22.69 38.63
C GLY A 307 -4.35 -22.97 40.09
N ALA A 308 -5.17 -22.12 40.72
CA ALA A 308 -5.72 -22.35 42.05
C ALA A 308 -6.71 -23.52 42.07
N LYS A 309 -7.61 -23.62 41.07
CA LYS A 309 -8.55 -24.75 40.92
C LYS A 309 -7.83 -26.08 40.72
N GLN A 310 -6.77 -26.13 39.90
CA GLN A 310 -5.99 -27.34 39.67
C GLN A 310 -5.28 -27.81 40.95
N ARG A 311 -4.72 -26.88 41.75
CA ARG A 311 -4.08 -27.20 43.04
C ARG A 311 -5.10 -27.67 44.07
N GLY A 312 -6.30 -27.08 44.12
CA GLY A 312 -7.39 -27.52 44.99
C GLY A 312 -7.88 -28.94 44.69
N ALA A 313 -8.06 -29.24 43.36
CA ALA A 313 -8.45 -30.58 42.92
C ALA A 313 -7.37 -31.66 43.21
N ALA A 314 -6.08 -31.31 43.08
CA ALA A 314 -4.98 -32.23 43.41
C ALA A 314 -4.83 -32.46 44.92
N ALA A 315 -5.23 -31.52 45.77
CA ALA A 315 -5.23 -31.67 47.23
C ALA A 315 -6.43 -32.50 47.73
N ALA A 316 -7.58 -32.44 47.05
CA ALA A 316 -8.77 -33.20 47.40
C ALA A 316 -8.71 -34.70 46.98
N ASN A 317 -7.73 -35.07 46.16
CA ASN A 317 -7.53 -36.43 45.65
C ASN A 317 -6.40 -37.20 46.40
N ARG A 318 -5.90 -36.64 47.50
CA ARG A 318 -4.95 -37.26 48.43
C ARG A 318 -5.62 -37.55 49.77
#